data_46122564ec02c1fc65d8f9d9c5742c93
#
_entry.id   46122564ec02c1fc65d8f9d9c5742c93
#
_cell.length_a   1.000
_cell.length_b   1.000
_cell.length_c   1.000
_cell.angle_alpha   90.00
_cell.angle_beta   90.00
_cell.angle_gamma   90.00
#
_symmetry.space_group_name_H-M   'P 1'
#
loop_
_entity.id
_entity.type
_entity.pdbx_description
1 polymer ?
#
loop_
_entity_poly.entity_id
_entity_poly.type
_entity_poly.pdbx_seq_one_letter_code
_entity_poly.pdbx_strand_id
1 'polypeptide(L)'
;MASVDILKQWVEQSRNIVFFGGAGVSTESGIPDFRSVDGLYSQKFDYPPETIISHSFFLRNPEYFYRFYREKMLPLGFEPNITHKVLARWEAEGKLSAVVTQNIDGLHQKAGSKRVFELHGSVLRNYCMKCGKFYSAEFVKNSTGIPRCDCGGMVKPDVVLYEEGLDQKTVEGSIRAIRQADMLIVAGTSLTVYPAAGLINDYRGSRLVLINRDETPYDNYADLVLHCKLGEVFSQL
;
A
#
# COMPACT_ATOMS: atom_id res chain seq x y z
N MET A 1 -15.17 -18.33 -13.58
CA MET A 1 -15.20 -17.82 -14.98
C MET A 1 -16.21 -16.69 -15.14
N ALA A 2 -17.50 -16.87 -14.82
CA ALA A 2 -18.50 -15.79 -14.99
C ALA A 2 -18.16 -14.45 -14.30
N SER A 3 -17.58 -14.48 -13.09
CA SER A 3 -17.26 -13.24 -12.34
C SER A 3 -16.10 -12.44 -12.96
N VAL A 4 -15.09 -13.08 -13.54
CA VAL A 4 -13.99 -12.40 -14.22
C VAL A 4 -14.47 -11.80 -15.56
N ASP A 5 -15.40 -12.45 -16.25
CA ASP A 5 -15.98 -11.93 -17.48
C ASP A 5 -16.82 -10.66 -17.22
N ILE A 6 -17.56 -10.64 -16.09
CA ILE A 6 -18.26 -9.42 -15.62
C ILE A 6 -17.25 -8.30 -15.34
N LEU A 7 -16.16 -8.60 -14.67
CA LEU A 7 -15.11 -7.62 -14.38
C LEU A 7 -14.51 -7.04 -15.68
N LYS A 8 -14.20 -7.91 -16.67
CA LYS A 8 -13.71 -7.47 -18.00
C LYS A 8 -14.67 -6.49 -18.64
N GLN A 9 -15.94 -6.87 -18.69
CA GLN A 9 -16.98 -6.00 -19.25
C GLN A 9 -17.06 -4.66 -18.54
N TRP A 10 -16.98 -4.65 -17.21
CA TRP A 10 -17.01 -3.41 -16.42
C TRP A 10 -15.77 -2.55 -16.66
N VAL A 11 -14.58 -3.15 -16.75
CA VAL A 11 -13.35 -2.44 -17.10
C VAL A 11 -13.43 -1.81 -18.50
N GLU A 12 -13.99 -2.52 -19.47
CA GLU A 12 -14.20 -1.99 -20.84
C GLU A 12 -15.14 -0.79 -20.85
N GLN A 13 -16.21 -0.83 -20.07
CA GLN A 13 -17.22 0.22 -20.00
C GLN A 13 -16.82 1.41 -19.12
N SER A 14 -15.87 1.22 -18.19
CA SER A 14 -15.46 2.25 -17.26
C SER A 14 -14.45 3.22 -17.89
N ARG A 15 -14.54 4.49 -17.49
CA ARG A 15 -13.69 5.58 -17.97
C ARG A 15 -12.93 6.28 -16.83
N ASN A 16 -13.26 5.95 -15.59
CA ASN A 16 -12.67 6.58 -14.43
C ASN A 16 -12.54 5.54 -13.30
N ILE A 17 -11.66 4.58 -13.50
CA ILE A 17 -11.37 3.53 -12.52
C ILE A 17 -10.43 4.09 -11.46
N VAL A 18 -10.71 3.81 -10.19
CA VAL A 18 -9.77 3.97 -9.08
C VAL A 18 -9.46 2.61 -8.49
N PHE A 19 -8.19 2.37 -8.23
CA PHE A 19 -7.72 1.16 -7.56
C PHE A 19 -7.34 1.50 -6.11
N PHE A 20 -7.85 0.73 -5.15
CA PHE A 20 -7.49 0.81 -3.73
C PHE A 20 -6.82 -0.49 -3.31
N GLY A 21 -5.53 -0.43 -2.94
CA GLY A 21 -4.72 -1.62 -2.68
C GLY A 21 -4.08 -1.67 -1.31
N GLY A 22 -3.81 -2.89 -0.83
CA GLY A 22 -3.02 -3.17 0.37
C GLY A 22 -1.89 -4.16 0.12
N ALA A 23 -1.29 -4.70 1.19
CA ALA A 23 -0.08 -5.52 1.13
C ALA A 23 -0.22 -6.79 0.27
N GLY A 24 -1.43 -7.34 0.15
CA GLY A 24 -1.71 -8.48 -0.71
C GLY A 24 -1.44 -8.23 -2.21
N VAL A 25 -1.38 -6.95 -2.64
CA VAL A 25 -1.00 -6.60 -4.02
C VAL A 25 0.45 -6.96 -4.31
N SER A 26 1.33 -6.90 -3.31
CA SER A 26 2.78 -7.10 -3.47
C SER A 26 3.24 -8.53 -3.11
N THR A 27 2.35 -9.42 -2.65
CA THR A 27 2.72 -10.80 -2.29
C THR A 27 3.26 -11.58 -3.48
N GLU A 28 2.68 -11.40 -4.67
CA GLU A 28 3.16 -12.03 -5.90
C GLU A 28 4.44 -11.36 -6.48
N SER A 29 4.91 -10.29 -5.85
CA SER A 29 6.24 -9.71 -6.06
C SER A 29 7.29 -10.30 -5.10
N GLY A 30 6.87 -11.15 -4.13
CA GLY A 30 7.72 -11.75 -3.11
C GLY A 30 7.80 -10.95 -1.81
N ILE A 31 7.04 -9.85 -1.67
CA ILE A 31 6.96 -9.09 -0.41
C ILE A 31 5.83 -9.69 0.43
N PRO A 32 6.12 -10.24 1.63
CA PRO A 32 5.09 -10.80 2.48
C PRO A 32 4.11 -9.71 2.95
N ASP A 33 2.85 -10.04 3.07
CA ASP A 33 1.89 -9.17 3.72
C ASP A 33 2.07 -9.18 5.25
N PHE A 34 1.25 -8.39 5.96
CA PHE A 34 1.39 -8.27 7.41
C PHE A 34 0.62 -9.35 8.19
N ARG A 35 -0.55 -9.78 7.73
CA ARG A 35 -1.55 -10.49 8.54
C ARG A 35 -1.87 -11.91 8.10
N SER A 36 -1.49 -12.32 6.90
CA SER A 36 -1.72 -13.70 6.46
C SER A 36 -0.94 -14.71 7.34
N VAL A 37 -1.23 -15.98 7.15
CA VAL A 37 -0.56 -17.07 7.88
C VAL A 37 0.97 -17.00 7.73
N ASP A 38 1.43 -16.60 6.53
CA ASP A 38 2.85 -16.43 6.21
C ASP A 38 3.30 -14.95 6.34
N GLY A 39 2.45 -14.10 6.87
CA GLY A 39 2.67 -12.66 6.99
C GLY A 39 3.67 -12.28 8.08
N LEU A 40 4.07 -11.03 8.09
CA LEU A 40 5.05 -10.51 9.03
C LEU A 40 4.63 -10.69 10.50
N TYR A 41 3.34 -10.55 10.80
CA TYR A 41 2.82 -10.65 12.16
C TYR A 41 2.76 -12.09 12.71
N SER A 42 2.86 -13.09 11.84
CA SER A 42 2.95 -14.50 12.24
C SER A 42 4.35 -14.91 12.69
N GLN A 43 5.36 -14.07 12.47
CA GLN A 43 6.75 -14.35 12.86
C GLN A 43 6.97 -14.02 14.35
N LYS A 44 7.93 -14.74 14.99
CA LYS A 44 8.28 -14.49 16.40
C LYS A 44 9.30 -13.36 16.51
N PHE A 45 8.95 -12.34 17.30
CA PHE A 45 9.82 -11.22 17.68
C PHE A 45 9.76 -11.01 19.20
N ASP A 46 10.71 -10.24 19.76
CA ASP A 46 10.72 -9.91 21.19
C ASP A 46 9.53 -9.01 21.58
N TYR A 47 8.95 -8.28 20.61
CA TYR A 47 7.78 -7.44 20.76
C TYR A 47 6.82 -7.68 19.60
N PRO A 48 5.50 -7.48 19.78
CA PRO A 48 4.56 -7.51 18.64
C PRO A 48 4.98 -6.54 17.55
N PRO A 49 4.93 -6.94 16.26
CA PRO A 49 5.32 -6.05 15.17
C PRO A 49 4.61 -4.69 15.17
N GLU A 50 3.31 -4.65 15.50
CA GLU A 50 2.57 -3.39 15.62
C GLU A 50 3.17 -2.48 16.70
N THR A 51 3.68 -3.05 17.79
CA THR A 51 4.40 -2.29 18.82
C THR A 51 5.70 -1.74 18.27
N ILE A 52 6.50 -2.56 17.56
CA ILE A 52 7.80 -2.16 17.01
C ILE A 52 7.65 -1.00 16.04
N ILE A 53 6.61 -1.02 15.18
CA ILE A 53 6.33 0.02 14.19
C ILE A 53 5.37 1.10 14.70
N SER A 54 5.30 1.34 16.01
CA SER A 54 4.59 2.48 16.59
C SER A 54 5.51 3.67 16.82
N HIS A 55 4.95 4.88 16.77
CA HIS A 55 5.68 6.12 17.02
C HIS A 55 6.35 6.15 18.39
N SER A 56 5.61 5.74 19.42
CA SER A 56 6.12 5.71 20.80
C SER A 56 7.27 4.72 20.98
N PHE A 57 7.23 3.56 20.31
CA PHE A 57 8.35 2.60 20.36
C PHE A 57 9.56 3.11 19.57
N PHE A 58 9.33 3.67 18.39
CA PHE A 58 10.37 4.31 17.58
C PHE A 58 11.18 5.34 18.37
N LEU A 59 10.50 6.18 19.17
CA LEU A 59 11.17 7.18 20.00
C LEU A 59 11.91 6.57 21.22
N ARG A 60 11.33 5.53 21.85
CA ARG A 60 11.91 4.91 23.05
C ARG A 60 13.03 3.93 22.75
N ASN A 61 12.95 3.18 21.65
CA ASN A 61 13.88 2.14 21.28
C ASN A 61 14.26 2.18 19.79
N PRO A 62 14.85 3.29 19.32
CA PRO A 62 15.15 3.48 17.89
C PRO A 62 16.15 2.45 17.35
N GLU A 63 17.07 1.94 18.15
CA GLU A 63 18.02 0.90 17.70
C GLU A 63 17.31 -0.39 17.32
N TYR A 64 16.36 -0.85 18.16
CA TYR A 64 15.56 -2.03 17.86
C TYR A 64 14.67 -1.78 16.63
N PHE A 65 14.02 -0.62 16.56
CA PHE A 65 13.21 -0.23 15.41
C PHE A 65 14.01 -0.32 14.12
N TYR A 66 15.21 0.26 14.04
CA TYR A 66 16.01 0.25 12.81
C TYR A 66 16.58 -1.12 12.46
N ARG A 67 16.88 -1.98 13.44
CA ARG A 67 17.24 -3.37 13.20
C ARG A 67 16.08 -4.11 12.51
N PHE A 68 14.88 -4.03 13.09
CA PHE A 68 13.67 -4.61 12.52
C PHE A 68 13.33 -4.01 11.15
N TYR A 69 13.36 -2.69 11.03
CA TYR A 69 13.02 -1.96 9.82
C TYR A 69 13.91 -2.37 8.63
N ARG A 70 15.23 -2.46 8.83
CA ARG A 70 16.16 -2.91 7.78
C ARG A 70 15.95 -4.36 7.38
N GLU A 71 15.62 -5.20 8.32
CA GLU A 71 15.46 -6.63 8.06
C GLU A 71 14.11 -6.96 7.41
N LYS A 72 13.05 -6.28 7.83
CA LYS A 72 11.66 -6.66 7.50
C LYS A 72 10.88 -5.64 6.67
N MET A 73 11.24 -4.35 6.73
CA MET A 73 10.43 -3.28 6.18
C MET A 73 11.02 -2.61 4.94
N LEU A 74 12.27 -2.95 4.56
CA LEU A 74 12.95 -2.39 3.39
C LEU A 74 12.92 -3.38 2.21
N PRO A 75 11.86 -3.40 1.37
CA PRO A 75 11.73 -4.31 0.24
C PRO A 75 12.52 -3.81 -0.98
N LEU A 76 13.82 -3.58 -0.82
CA LEU A 76 14.69 -3.16 -1.92
C LEU A 76 15.05 -4.35 -2.80
N GLY A 77 14.93 -4.17 -4.12
CA GLY A 77 15.27 -5.19 -5.11
C GLY A 77 14.10 -6.05 -5.59
N PHE A 78 12.89 -5.82 -5.09
CA PHE A 78 11.69 -6.48 -5.62
C PHE A 78 11.18 -5.81 -6.91
N GLU A 79 10.49 -6.60 -7.74
CA GLU A 79 9.96 -6.16 -9.03
C GLU A 79 8.42 -6.12 -9.03
N PRO A 80 7.82 -5.17 -9.76
CA PRO A 80 6.38 -5.14 -9.94
C PRO A 80 5.84 -6.41 -10.58
N ASN A 81 4.77 -6.97 -10.03
CA ASN A 81 4.06 -8.10 -10.61
C ASN A 81 3.03 -7.66 -11.66
N ILE A 82 2.26 -8.63 -12.18
CA ILE A 82 1.29 -8.39 -13.24
C ILE A 82 0.22 -7.38 -12.84
N THR A 83 -0.25 -7.38 -11.58
CA THR A 83 -1.24 -6.42 -11.08
C THR A 83 -0.74 -4.98 -11.23
N HIS A 84 0.48 -4.69 -10.76
CA HIS A 84 1.08 -3.37 -10.88
C HIS A 84 1.19 -2.93 -12.36
N LYS A 85 1.62 -3.86 -13.24
CA LYS A 85 1.83 -3.58 -14.67
C LYS A 85 0.51 -3.28 -15.40
N VAL A 86 -0.55 -4.03 -15.08
CA VAL A 86 -1.88 -3.80 -15.66
C VAL A 86 -2.44 -2.44 -15.22
N LEU A 87 -2.31 -2.09 -13.94
CA LEU A 87 -2.75 -0.78 -13.44
C LEU A 87 -2.01 0.38 -14.12
N ALA A 88 -0.68 0.26 -14.28
CA ALA A 88 0.12 1.26 -14.99
C ALA A 88 -0.29 1.39 -16.47
N ARG A 89 -0.59 0.26 -17.13
CA ARG A 89 -1.12 0.24 -18.51
C ARG A 89 -2.46 0.95 -18.59
N TRP A 90 -3.41 0.65 -17.70
CA TRP A 90 -4.72 1.30 -17.68
C TRP A 90 -4.64 2.80 -17.42
N GLU A 91 -3.69 3.24 -16.59
CA GLU A 91 -3.43 4.67 -16.41
C GLU A 91 -2.91 5.31 -17.71
N ALA A 92 -1.99 4.66 -18.40
CA ALA A 92 -1.47 5.14 -19.68
C ALA A 92 -2.55 5.18 -20.79
N GLU A 93 -3.50 4.26 -20.75
CA GLU A 93 -4.67 4.21 -21.63
C GLU A 93 -5.78 5.20 -21.24
N GLY A 94 -5.63 5.93 -20.11
CA GLY A 94 -6.61 6.88 -19.60
C GLY A 94 -7.86 6.27 -18.96
N LYS A 95 -7.83 4.97 -18.63
CA LYS A 95 -8.91 4.25 -17.94
C LYS A 95 -8.80 4.33 -16.43
N LEU A 96 -7.59 4.20 -15.88
CA LEU A 96 -7.33 4.32 -14.45
C LEU A 96 -6.94 5.77 -14.12
N SER A 97 -7.66 6.39 -13.21
CA SER A 97 -7.42 7.77 -12.82
C SER A 97 -6.50 7.92 -11.61
N ALA A 98 -6.43 6.92 -10.75
CA ALA A 98 -5.53 6.91 -9.59
C ALA A 98 -5.38 5.51 -8.99
N VAL A 99 -4.22 5.30 -8.38
CA VAL A 99 -3.97 4.24 -7.40
C VAL A 99 -3.98 4.88 -6.00
N VAL A 100 -4.78 4.34 -5.09
CA VAL A 100 -4.74 4.63 -3.66
C VAL A 100 -4.16 3.40 -2.99
N THR A 101 -3.01 3.52 -2.34
CA THR A 101 -2.32 2.36 -1.79
C THR A 101 -1.97 2.53 -0.31
N GLN A 102 -2.10 1.45 0.44
CA GLN A 102 -1.59 1.33 1.80
C GLN A 102 -0.11 0.87 1.82
N ASN A 103 0.41 0.45 0.66
CA ASN A 103 1.77 -0.06 0.53
C ASN A 103 2.79 1.06 0.54
N ILE A 104 3.97 0.75 1.10
CA ILE A 104 5.10 1.66 1.24
C ILE A 104 6.29 1.28 0.35
N ASP A 105 6.11 0.26 -0.52
CA ASP A 105 7.17 -0.40 -1.29
C ASP A 105 7.57 0.33 -2.59
N GLY A 106 6.72 1.23 -3.09
CA GLY A 106 6.97 1.99 -4.33
C GLY A 106 6.79 1.18 -5.63
N LEU A 107 6.24 -0.05 -5.56
CA LEU A 107 6.12 -0.92 -6.75
C LEU A 107 5.13 -0.38 -7.80
N HIS A 108 4.10 0.35 -7.40
CA HIS A 108 3.20 1.01 -8.36
C HIS A 108 3.95 2.02 -9.23
N GLN A 109 4.75 2.90 -8.62
CA GLN A 109 5.57 3.87 -9.34
C GLN A 109 6.65 3.18 -10.19
N LYS A 110 7.26 2.12 -9.66
CA LYS A 110 8.25 1.32 -10.39
C LYS A 110 7.64 0.62 -11.63
N ALA A 111 6.35 0.26 -11.59
CA ALA A 111 5.61 -0.27 -12.72
C ALA A 111 5.25 0.79 -13.77
N GLY A 112 5.33 2.08 -13.44
CA GLY A 112 5.01 3.19 -14.33
C GLY A 112 3.78 4.00 -13.95
N SER A 113 3.04 3.65 -12.89
CA SER A 113 1.93 4.46 -12.38
C SER A 113 2.43 5.82 -11.89
N LYS A 114 1.74 6.88 -12.26
CA LYS A 114 2.13 8.27 -11.97
C LYS A 114 1.27 8.91 -10.88
N ARG A 115 -0.03 8.62 -10.88
CA ARG A 115 -0.96 9.18 -9.89
C ARG A 115 -1.22 8.15 -8.79
N VAL A 116 -0.28 8.07 -7.85
CA VAL A 116 -0.31 7.14 -6.72
C VAL A 116 -0.43 7.94 -5.41
N PHE A 117 -1.47 7.67 -4.65
CA PHE A 117 -1.67 8.18 -3.30
C PHE A 117 -1.18 7.14 -2.29
N GLU A 118 -0.01 7.38 -1.71
CA GLU A 118 0.62 6.50 -0.71
C GLU A 118 0.12 6.88 0.69
N LEU A 119 -0.99 6.27 1.14
CA LEU A 119 -1.63 6.59 2.42
C LEU A 119 -0.72 6.43 3.63
N HIS A 120 0.20 5.48 3.57
CA HIS A 120 1.15 5.21 4.66
C HIS A 120 2.58 5.65 4.32
N GLY A 121 2.74 6.53 3.34
CA GLY A 121 4.05 7.03 2.93
C GLY A 121 4.87 6.03 2.12
N SER A 122 6.21 6.14 2.19
CA SER A 122 7.12 5.29 1.41
C SER A 122 8.45 5.07 2.12
N VAL A 123 8.97 3.84 2.03
CA VAL A 123 10.33 3.49 2.49
C VAL A 123 11.41 4.15 1.64
N LEU A 124 11.08 4.58 0.42
CA LEU A 124 12.04 5.18 -0.51
C LEU A 124 12.44 6.61 -0.12
N ARG A 125 11.64 7.26 0.73
CA ARG A 125 11.88 8.60 1.24
C ARG A 125 12.18 8.55 2.73
N ASN A 126 13.22 9.25 3.15
CA ASN A 126 13.60 9.34 4.55
C ASN A 126 14.06 10.77 4.83
N TYR A 127 13.75 11.31 5.99
CA TYR A 127 14.04 12.70 6.31
C TYR A 127 14.68 12.86 7.69
N CYS A 128 15.63 13.77 7.78
CA CYS A 128 16.19 14.16 9.06
C CYS A 128 15.13 14.86 9.91
N MET A 129 14.87 14.36 11.11
CA MET A 129 13.89 14.94 12.04
C MET A 129 14.27 16.35 12.53
N LYS A 130 15.55 16.76 12.41
CA LYS A 130 16.03 18.07 12.87
C LYS A 130 16.05 19.11 11.74
N CYS A 131 16.54 18.78 10.56
CA CYS A 131 16.76 19.75 9.48
C CYS A 131 15.97 19.46 8.19
N GLY A 132 15.19 18.38 8.13
CA GLY A 132 14.40 18.02 6.95
C GLY A 132 15.20 17.49 5.74
N LYS A 133 16.52 17.32 5.84
CA LYS A 133 17.35 16.81 4.73
C LYS A 133 16.88 15.42 4.33
N PHE A 134 16.69 15.22 3.02
CA PHE A 134 16.29 13.96 2.40
C PHE A 134 17.44 12.95 2.39
N TYR A 135 17.09 11.67 2.55
CA TYR A 135 17.94 10.50 2.43
C TYR A 135 17.23 9.37 1.69
N SER A 136 17.96 8.62 0.87
CA SER A 136 17.41 7.47 0.16
C SER A 136 17.23 6.25 1.08
N ALA A 137 16.49 5.25 0.60
CA ALA A 137 16.35 3.97 1.29
C ALA A 137 17.69 3.23 1.45
N GLU A 138 18.58 3.33 0.44
CA GLU A 138 19.91 2.73 0.47
C GLU A 138 20.78 3.33 1.58
N PHE A 139 20.65 4.63 1.86
CA PHE A 139 21.34 5.26 2.98
C PHE A 139 20.92 4.60 4.31
N VAL A 140 19.62 4.41 4.51
CA VAL A 140 19.11 3.75 5.74
C VAL A 140 19.52 2.29 5.78
N LYS A 141 19.46 1.58 4.66
CA LYS A 141 19.88 0.17 4.55
C LYS A 141 21.34 -0.04 4.94
N ASN A 142 22.22 0.84 4.44
CA ASN A 142 23.67 0.72 4.60
C ASN A 142 24.19 1.34 5.91
N SER A 143 23.33 2.06 6.67
CA SER A 143 23.70 2.63 7.96
C SER A 143 23.78 1.54 9.05
N THR A 144 24.64 1.77 10.04
CA THR A 144 24.69 0.95 11.27
C THR A 144 24.00 1.67 12.42
N GLY A 145 23.33 0.91 13.31
CA GLY A 145 22.59 1.50 14.43
C GLY A 145 21.50 2.47 13.96
N ILE A 146 21.41 3.63 14.59
CA ILE A 146 20.43 4.68 14.25
C ILE A 146 20.96 5.55 13.10
N PRO A 147 20.27 5.65 11.94
CA PRO A 147 20.71 6.52 10.84
C PRO A 147 20.77 7.99 11.29
N ARG A 148 21.91 8.64 11.07
CA ARG A 148 22.17 10.02 11.48
C ARG A 148 22.45 10.91 10.29
N CYS A 149 21.87 12.11 10.34
CA CYS A 149 22.18 13.22 9.44
C CYS A 149 23.49 13.91 9.85
N ASP A 150 24.14 14.59 8.92
CA ASP A 150 25.35 15.42 9.18
C ASP A 150 25.10 16.48 10.27
N CYS A 151 23.86 16.93 10.46
CA CYS A 151 23.48 17.86 11.54
C CYS A 151 23.30 17.19 12.91
N GLY A 152 23.59 15.88 13.02
CA GLY A 152 23.40 15.06 14.23
C GLY A 152 21.96 14.58 14.46
N GLY A 153 20.99 15.02 13.66
CA GLY A 153 19.58 14.59 13.78
C GLY A 153 19.39 13.14 13.33
N MET A 154 18.40 12.45 13.91
CA MET A 154 17.98 11.11 13.47
C MET A 154 17.23 11.21 12.13
N VAL A 155 17.45 10.25 11.24
CA VAL A 155 16.77 10.18 9.93
C VAL A 155 15.61 9.21 10.05
N LYS A 156 14.36 9.71 10.01
CA LYS A 156 13.13 8.90 10.07
C LYS A 156 12.66 8.56 8.66
N PRO A 157 12.21 7.29 8.42
CA PRO A 157 11.48 6.95 7.20
C PRO A 157 10.20 7.76 7.06
N ASP A 158 9.87 8.17 5.84
CA ASP A 158 8.59 8.78 5.48
C ASP A 158 7.48 7.71 5.42
N VAL A 159 7.38 6.95 6.50
CA VAL A 159 6.37 5.92 6.71
C VAL A 159 5.52 6.33 7.89
N VAL A 160 4.20 6.25 7.72
CA VAL A 160 3.23 6.49 8.79
C VAL A 160 3.27 5.30 9.75
N LEU A 161 3.77 5.52 10.95
CA LEU A 161 3.79 4.54 12.02
C LEU A 161 2.42 4.48 12.72
N TYR A 162 2.12 3.39 13.41
CA TYR A 162 1.00 3.38 14.34
C TYR A 162 1.11 4.58 15.30
N GLU A 163 -0.02 5.16 15.71
CA GLU A 163 -0.12 6.39 16.51
C GLU A 163 0.14 7.69 15.72
N GLU A 164 0.58 7.62 14.46
CA GLU A 164 0.73 8.79 13.58
C GLU A 164 -0.52 8.99 12.72
N GLY A 165 -0.82 10.25 12.38
CA GLY A 165 -1.89 10.59 11.44
C GLY A 165 -1.45 10.43 9.99
N LEU A 166 -2.40 10.15 9.10
CA LEU A 166 -2.17 10.17 7.66
C LEU A 166 -1.94 11.60 7.16
N ASP A 167 -1.18 11.76 6.07
CA ASP A 167 -1.04 13.05 5.41
C ASP A 167 -2.38 13.55 4.85
N GLN A 168 -2.80 14.73 5.30
CA GLN A 168 -4.11 15.29 4.95
C GLN A 168 -4.28 15.47 3.44
N LYS A 169 -3.25 15.92 2.72
CA LYS A 169 -3.32 16.13 1.28
C LYS A 169 -3.50 14.82 0.52
N THR A 170 -2.82 13.78 0.96
CA THR A 170 -2.94 12.43 0.41
C THR A 170 -4.34 11.87 0.64
N VAL A 171 -4.89 12.03 1.84
CA VAL A 171 -6.25 11.61 2.18
C VAL A 171 -7.29 12.36 1.35
N GLU A 172 -7.22 13.69 1.29
CA GLU A 172 -8.15 14.51 0.50
C GLU A 172 -8.09 14.19 -1.00
N GLY A 173 -6.87 13.97 -1.53
CA GLY A 173 -6.66 13.55 -2.91
C GLY A 173 -7.28 12.18 -3.20
N SER A 174 -7.11 11.23 -2.29
CA SER A 174 -7.68 9.88 -2.37
C SER A 174 -9.20 9.91 -2.34
N ILE A 175 -9.79 10.62 -1.39
CA ILE A 175 -11.25 10.78 -1.27
C ILE A 175 -11.83 11.41 -2.53
N ARG A 176 -11.18 12.44 -3.05
CA ARG A 176 -11.64 13.10 -4.29
C ARG A 176 -11.61 12.14 -5.48
N ALA A 177 -10.55 11.35 -5.63
CA ALA A 177 -10.45 10.35 -6.68
C ALA A 177 -11.54 9.28 -6.54
N ILE A 178 -11.72 8.72 -5.34
CA ILE A 178 -12.72 7.68 -5.05
C ILE A 178 -14.14 8.19 -5.32
N ARG A 179 -14.49 9.41 -4.90
CA ARG A 179 -15.82 10.00 -5.13
C ARG A 179 -16.15 10.22 -6.61
N GLN A 180 -15.13 10.45 -7.44
CA GLN A 180 -15.28 10.69 -8.87
C GLN A 180 -15.25 9.40 -9.69
N ALA A 181 -14.88 8.29 -9.11
CA ALA A 181 -14.74 7.01 -9.81
C ALA A 181 -16.10 6.47 -10.26
N ASP A 182 -16.18 5.98 -11.49
CA ASP A 182 -17.30 5.19 -11.98
C ASP A 182 -17.16 3.71 -11.63
N MET A 183 -15.93 3.28 -11.27
CA MET A 183 -15.62 1.95 -10.77
C MET A 183 -14.50 2.04 -9.71
N LEU A 184 -14.72 1.40 -8.58
CA LEU A 184 -13.71 1.25 -7.52
C LEU A 184 -13.32 -0.23 -7.40
N ILE A 185 -12.04 -0.51 -7.64
CA ILE A 185 -11.47 -1.85 -7.42
C ILE A 185 -10.69 -1.82 -6.11
N VAL A 186 -11.13 -2.59 -5.14
CA VAL A 186 -10.45 -2.79 -3.85
C VAL A 186 -9.79 -4.17 -3.86
N ALA A 187 -8.47 -4.24 -3.64
CA ALA A 187 -7.77 -5.49 -3.80
C ALA A 187 -6.59 -5.67 -2.82
N GLY A 188 -6.35 -6.92 -2.42
CA GLY A 188 -5.20 -7.31 -1.60
C GLY A 188 -5.14 -6.61 -0.25
N THR A 189 -6.29 -6.37 0.39
CA THR A 189 -6.38 -5.71 1.69
C THR A 189 -7.45 -6.37 2.56
N SER A 190 -7.15 -6.52 3.86
CA SER A 190 -8.13 -7.02 4.82
C SER A 190 -9.20 -5.98 5.19
N LEU A 191 -9.02 -4.71 4.82
CA LEU A 191 -9.89 -3.58 5.18
C LEU A 191 -10.10 -3.42 6.70
N THR A 192 -9.09 -3.75 7.50
CA THR A 192 -9.13 -3.66 8.98
C THR A 192 -8.26 -2.53 9.54
N VAL A 193 -7.44 -1.87 8.71
CA VAL A 193 -6.55 -0.78 9.14
C VAL A 193 -7.20 0.57 8.91
N TYR A 194 -7.63 1.19 9.99
CA TYR A 194 -8.23 2.52 9.99
C TYR A 194 -7.16 3.59 10.27
N PRO A 195 -7.32 4.83 9.71
CA PRO A 195 -8.48 5.32 8.95
C PRO A 195 -8.48 4.94 7.46
N ALA A 196 -7.41 4.34 6.91
CA ALA A 196 -7.28 4.05 5.49
C ALA A 196 -8.44 3.21 4.92
N ALA A 197 -8.84 2.13 5.62
CA ALA A 197 -9.96 1.27 5.20
C ALA A 197 -11.28 2.05 5.06
N GLY A 198 -11.48 3.09 5.87
CA GLY A 198 -12.68 3.90 5.85
C GLY A 198 -12.87 4.74 4.58
N LEU A 199 -11.80 5.00 3.81
CA LEU A 199 -11.88 5.83 2.61
C LEU A 199 -12.77 5.22 1.52
N ILE A 200 -12.92 3.90 1.47
CA ILE A 200 -13.79 3.24 0.48
C ILE A 200 -15.27 3.61 0.66
N ASN A 201 -15.68 4.03 1.86
CA ASN A 201 -17.03 4.51 2.13
C ASN A 201 -17.37 5.83 1.41
N ASP A 202 -16.37 6.51 0.87
CA ASP A 202 -16.56 7.72 0.04
C ASP A 202 -16.94 7.42 -1.40
N TYR A 203 -16.87 6.17 -1.85
CA TYR A 203 -17.33 5.75 -3.17
C TYR A 203 -18.83 5.95 -3.33
N ARG A 204 -19.26 6.45 -4.49
CA ARG A 204 -20.66 6.79 -4.79
C ARG A 204 -21.17 6.14 -6.07
N GLY A 205 -20.32 5.36 -6.75
CA GLY A 205 -20.70 4.64 -7.96
C GLY A 205 -21.45 3.32 -7.66
N SER A 206 -21.66 2.54 -8.72
CA SER A 206 -22.40 1.27 -8.70
C SER A 206 -21.57 0.08 -9.17
N ARG A 207 -20.24 0.18 -9.11
CA ARG A 207 -19.30 -0.88 -9.50
C ARG A 207 -18.17 -0.97 -8.48
N LEU A 208 -18.53 -1.35 -7.24
CA LEU A 208 -17.56 -1.67 -6.21
C LEU A 208 -17.12 -3.13 -6.41
N VAL A 209 -15.86 -3.32 -6.77
CA VAL A 209 -15.25 -4.65 -6.96
C VAL A 209 -14.30 -4.95 -5.82
N LEU A 210 -14.41 -6.11 -5.24
CA LEU A 210 -13.53 -6.62 -4.19
C LEU A 210 -12.79 -7.84 -4.71
N ILE A 211 -11.44 -7.78 -4.70
CA ILE A 211 -10.59 -8.91 -5.10
C ILE A 211 -9.61 -9.18 -3.96
N ASN A 212 -9.88 -10.23 -3.20
CA ASN A 212 -9.03 -10.60 -2.08
C ASN A 212 -9.07 -12.11 -1.87
N ARG A 213 -7.98 -12.71 -1.39
CA ARG A 213 -7.94 -14.14 -1.14
C ARG A 213 -8.92 -14.54 -0.04
N ASP A 214 -8.91 -13.81 1.04
CA ASP A 214 -9.70 -14.05 2.23
C ASP A 214 -10.93 -13.10 2.26
N GLU A 215 -11.98 -13.48 2.97
CA GLU A 215 -13.16 -12.64 3.18
C GLU A 215 -12.81 -11.34 3.89
N THR A 216 -13.58 -10.30 3.62
CA THR A 216 -13.43 -8.97 4.22
C THR A 216 -14.75 -8.50 4.83
N PRO A 217 -14.75 -7.56 5.79
CA PRO A 217 -15.97 -6.97 6.33
C PRO A 217 -16.85 -6.25 5.29
N TYR A 218 -16.32 -6.02 4.09
CA TYR A 218 -16.99 -5.27 3.02
C TYR A 218 -17.54 -6.14 1.89
N ASP A 219 -17.40 -7.46 1.96
CA ASP A 219 -17.88 -8.37 0.91
C ASP A 219 -19.37 -8.19 0.62
N ASN A 220 -20.19 -8.01 1.66
CA ASN A 220 -21.63 -7.80 1.52
C ASN A 220 -22.03 -6.43 0.94
N TYR A 221 -21.08 -5.49 0.81
CA TYR A 221 -21.31 -4.16 0.25
C TYR A 221 -20.81 -4.03 -1.18
N ALA A 222 -20.00 -5.00 -1.65
CA ALA A 222 -19.44 -4.98 -2.99
C ALA A 222 -20.44 -5.52 -4.02
N ASP A 223 -20.45 -4.90 -5.20
CA ASP A 223 -21.26 -5.34 -6.34
C ASP A 223 -20.67 -6.59 -7.02
N LEU A 224 -19.35 -6.81 -6.87
CA LEU A 224 -18.66 -8.00 -7.35
C LEU A 224 -17.53 -8.38 -6.40
N VAL A 225 -17.52 -9.64 -5.95
CA VAL A 225 -16.48 -10.20 -5.08
C VAL A 225 -15.79 -11.37 -5.77
N LEU A 226 -14.44 -11.38 -5.74
CA LEU A 226 -13.62 -12.48 -6.22
C LEU A 226 -12.64 -12.92 -5.12
N HIS A 227 -12.81 -14.13 -4.61
CA HIS A 227 -11.88 -14.75 -3.66
C HIS A 227 -10.84 -15.59 -4.40
N CYS A 228 -9.74 -14.92 -4.81
CA CYS A 228 -8.66 -15.53 -5.56
C CYS A 228 -7.36 -14.73 -5.45
N LYS A 229 -6.28 -15.24 -6.05
CA LYS A 229 -5.04 -14.49 -6.20
C LYS A 229 -5.21 -13.38 -7.24
N LEU A 230 -4.61 -12.23 -6.99
CA LEU A 230 -4.71 -11.07 -7.87
C LEU A 230 -4.15 -11.36 -9.27
N GLY A 231 -3.01 -12.03 -9.35
CA GLY A 231 -2.40 -12.39 -10.64
C GLY A 231 -3.29 -13.26 -11.51
N GLU A 232 -4.12 -14.15 -10.93
CA GLU A 232 -5.07 -14.97 -11.68
C GLU A 232 -6.13 -14.12 -12.39
N VAL A 233 -6.51 -12.99 -11.81
CA VAL A 233 -7.48 -12.05 -12.38
C VAL A 233 -6.79 -11.09 -13.33
N PHE A 234 -5.76 -10.38 -12.85
CA PHE A 234 -5.10 -9.32 -13.61
C PHE A 234 -4.34 -9.81 -14.84
N SER A 235 -3.92 -11.09 -14.88
CA SER A 235 -3.36 -11.68 -16.11
C SER A 235 -4.37 -11.85 -17.25
N GLN A 236 -5.65 -11.75 -16.94
CA GLN A 236 -6.73 -11.87 -17.92
C GLN A 236 -7.30 -10.52 -18.37
N LEU A 237 -6.87 -9.42 -17.73
CA LEU A 237 -7.31 -8.04 -17.97
C LEU A 237 -6.22 -7.27 -18.71
#